data_d3ba80eff67e0b95b58b36653b2b7aed
#
_entry.id   d3ba80eff67e0b95b58b36653b2b7aed
#
_cell.length_a   1.000
_cell.length_b   1.000
_cell.length_c   1.000
_cell.angle_alpha   90.00
_cell.angle_beta   90.00
_cell.angle_gamma   90.00
#
_symmetry.space_group_name_H-M   'P 1'
#
loop_
_entity.id
_entity.type
_entity.pdbx_description
1 polymer ?
#
loop_
_entity_poly.entity_id
_entity_poly.type
_entity_poly.pdbx_seq_one_letter_code
_entity_poly.pdbx_strand_id
1 'polypeptide(L)'
;EIRRMVESASFTTGGKGSLKFVDISDTYQKEIKNRIEMGAKKLKIVVDCGNGTAGLFAPEVFRSLGCEVIELYCESDPNFPHHHPDPVNPDNMVDLIKAVQEHQADLGLGIDGDGDRLGVVDSSGNMIWGDLLMILFWRDILPRYPDSPCIVEVKCSQSLIDEIVKLGGQPLIYKTGHSLIKAKMKECGAIFTGEM
;
A
#
# COMPACT_ATOMS: atom_id res chain seq x y z
N GLU A 1 -16.97 19.96 9.98
CA GLU A 1 -16.45 21.05 10.85
C GLU A 1 -15.60 22.03 10.03
N ILE A 2 -14.49 21.62 9.42
CA ILE A 2 -13.57 22.47 8.61
C ILE A 2 -14.32 23.23 7.52
N ARG A 3 -15.18 22.57 6.74
CA ARG A 3 -15.98 23.22 5.70
C ARG A 3 -16.80 24.40 6.24
N ARG A 4 -17.50 24.19 7.37
CA ARG A 4 -18.28 25.27 8.02
C ARG A 4 -17.38 26.43 8.49
N MET A 5 -16.19 26.14 9.02
CA MET A 5 -15.24 27.18 9.44
C MET A 5 -14.77 28.01 8.24
N VAL A 6 -14.52 27.37 7.08
CA VAL A 6 -14.15 28.09 5.85
C VAL A 6 -15.30 28.93 5.33
N GLU A 7 -16.51 28.34 5.21
CA GLU A 7 -17.72 29.04 4.71
C GLU A 7 -18.15 30.22 5.58
N SER A 8 -17.97 30.11 6.90
CA SER A 8 -18.31 31.17 7.85
C SER A 8 -17.17 32.16 8.14
N ALA A 9 -15.99 31.95 7.53
CA ALA A 9 -14.75 32.69 7.84
C ALA A 9 -14.44 32.77 9.35
N SER A 10 -14.90 31.76 10.11
CA SER A 10 -14.74 31.69 11.57
C SER A 10 -13.38 31.05 11.90
N PHE A 11 -12.33 31.86 11.84
CA PHE A 11 -10.98 31.45 12.18
C PHE A 11 -10.55 32.01 13.53
N THR A 12 -9.76 31.27 14.26
CA THR A 12 -9.15 31.78 15.49
C THR A 12 -8.09 32.80 15.12
N THR A 13 -8.36 34.05 15.42
CA THR A 13 -7.42 35.16 15.23
C THR A 13 -6.64 35.35 16.52
N GLY A 14 -5.45 34.84 16.62
CA GLY A 14 -4.62 35.06 17.81
C GLY A 14 -3.29 34.35 17.72
N GLY A 15 -2.21 35.08 17.86
CA GLY A 15 -0.86 34.59 17.80
C GLY A 15 -0.18 34.70 16.42
N LYS A 16 1.10 34.90 16.45
CA LYS A 16 1.94 34.88 15.25
C LYS A 16 2.42 33.44 15.06
N GLY A 17 1.94 32.76 14.02
CA GLY A 17 2.47 31.48 13.58
C GLY A 17 3.79 31.66 12.85
N SER A 18 4.59 30.59 12.78
CA SER A 18 5.74 30.53 11.88
C SER A 18 5.62 29.29 10.99
N LEU A 19 6.14 29.38 9.77
CA LEU A 19 6.24 28.27 8.83
C LEU A 19 7.72 27.92 8.66
N LYS A 20 8.04 26.65 8.82
CA LYS A 20 9.38 26.10 8.56
C LYS A 20 9.26 24.98 7.56
N PHE A 21 10.02 25.04 6.47
CA PHE A 21 10.19 23.95 5.53
C PHE A 21 11.30 23.03 6.01
N VAL A 22 11.04 21.74 6.03
CA VAL A 22 12.02 20.71 6.39
C VAL A 22 11.90 19.59 5.36
N ASP A 23 13.02 19.24 4.71
CA ASP A 23 13.11 18.04 3.89
C ASP A 23 13.29 16.82 4.81
N ILE A 24 12.37 15.87 4.73
CA ILE A 24 12.38 14.63 5.51
C ILE A 24 12.69 13.39 4.66
N SER A 25 12.93 13.54 3.37
CA SER A 25 13.06 12.46 2.39
C SER A 25 14.08 11.41 2.81
N ASP A 26 15.30 11.84 3.13
CA ASP A 26 16.39 10.95 3.59
C ASP A 26 16.04 10.23 4.89
N THR A 27 15.41 10.94 5.82
CA THR A 27 15.02 10.38 7.12
C THR A 27 13.95 9.33 6.95
N TYR A 28 12.95 9.61 6.11
CA TYR A 28 11.85 8.71 5.78
C TYR A 28 12.36 7.42 5.12
N GLN A 29 13.21 7.55 4.09
CA GLN A 29 13.78 6.39 3.39
C GLN A 29 14.64 5.52 4.31
N LYS A 30 15.49 6.13 5.14
CA LYS A 30 16.30 5.42 6.13
C LYS A 30 15.45 4.67 7.14
N GLU A 31 14.37 5.29 7.62
CA GLU A 31 13.46 4.67 8.59
C GLU A 31 12.76 3.45 7.99
N ILE A 32 12.31 3.50 6.74
CA ILE A 32 11.74 2.34 6.03
C ILE A 32 12.79 1.24 5.93
N LYS A 33 13.98 1.56 5.41
CA LYS A 33 15.07 0.58 5.23
C LYS A 33 15.46 -0.12 6.52
N ASN A 34 15.50 0.59 7.64
CA ASN A 34 15.87 0.03 8.93
C ASN A 34 14.82 -0.93 9.52
N ARG A 35 13.60 -0.92 8.99
CA ARG A 35 12.49 -1.78 9.44
C ARG A 35 12.29 -3.01 8.58
N ILE A 36 12.95 -3.09 7.43
CA ILE A 36 12.77 -4.18 6.46
C ILE A 36 14.04 -5.03 6.43
N GLU A 37 13.87 -6.32 6.67
CA GLU A 37 14.90 -7.32 6.49
C GLU A 37 14.60 -8.12 5.22
N MET A 38 15.46 -7.94 4.22
CA MET A 38 15.33 -8.63 2.94
C MET A 38 15.92 -10.04 3.02
N GLY A 39 15.27 -10.98 2.34
CA GLY A 39 15.82 -12.32 2.14
C GLY A 39 17.07 -12.31 1.24
N ALA A 40 17.71 -13.47 1.11
CA ALA A 40 18.96 -13.63 0.33
C ALA A 40 18.77 -13.42 -1.19
N LYS A 41 17.56 -13.57 -1.71
CA LYS A 41 17.28 -13.40 -3.15
C LYS A 41 17.24 -11.91 -3.50
N LYS A 42 18.08 -11.50 -4.44
CA LYS A 42 17.95 -10.18 -5.08
C LYS A 42 16.75 -10.21 -6.01
N LEU A 43 15.74 -9.42 -5.71
CA LEU A 43 14.53 -9.33 -6.51
C LEU A 43 14.71 -8.33 -7.65
N LYS A 44 14.18 -8.68 -8.82
CA LYS A 44 13.98 -7.78 -9.95
C LYS A 44 12.49 -7.40 -9.99
N ILE A 45 12.21 -6.13 -9.86
CA ILE A 45 10.83 -5.64 -9.74
C ILE A 45 10.54 -4.54 -10.75
N VAL A 46 9.30 -4.48 -11.22
CA VAL A 46 8.76 -3.32 -11.92
C VAL A 46 7.93 -2.50 -10.96
N VAL A 47 8.17 -1.21 -10.90
CA VAL A 47 7.41 -0.28 -10.06
C VAL A 47 6.70 0.71 -10.96
N ASP A 48 5.38 0.67 -10.98
CA ASP A 48 4.51 1.58 -11.69
C ASP A 48 3.86 2.55 -10.69
N CYS A 49 4.19 3.82 -10.78
CA CYS A 49 3.63 4.86 -9.93
C CYS A 49 2.52 5.66 -10.61
N GLY A 50 2.12 5.31 -11.85
CA GLY A 50 1.07 5.99 -12.61
C GLY A 50 1.19 7.52 -12.61
N ASN A 51 2.42 8.06 -12.62
CA ASN A 51 2.73 9.49 -12.44
C ASN A 51 2.28 10.09 -11.10
N GLY A 52 2.00 9.25 -10.09
CA GLY A 52 1.64 9.68 -8.75
C GLY A 52 2.83 10.10 -7.89
N THR A 53 2.54 10.47 -6.64
CA THR A 53 3.53 10.97 -5.69
C THR A 53 4.50 9.91 -5.19
N ALA A 54 4.12 8.61 -5.26
CA ALA A 54 4.98 7.50 -4.88
C ALA A 54 6.27 7.42 -5.71
N GLY A 55 6.26 7.92 -6.95
CA GLY A 55 7.44 7.98 -7.82
C GLY A 55 8.63 8.76 -7.24
N LEU A 56 8.36 9.68 -6.33
CA LEU A 56 9.40 10.46 -5.63
C LEU A 56 10.23 9.62 -4.65
N PHE A 57 9.73 8.46 -4.20
CA PHE A 57 10.34 7.71 -3.10
C PHE A 57 10.47 6.21 -3.38
N ALA A 58 9.44 5.57 -3.96
CA ALA A 58 9.35 4.13 -4.05
C ALA A 58 10.52 3.49 -4.82
N PRO A 59 10.92 3.97 -6.01
CA PRO A 59 12.03 3.36 -6.74
C PRO A 59 13.33 3.35 -5.93
N GLU A 60 13.65 4.46 -5.28
CA GLU A 60 14.90 4.59 -4.50
C GLU A 60 14.85 3.75 -3.22
N VAL A 61 13.72 3.68 -2.54
CA VAL A 61 13.54 2.79 -1.39
C VAL A 61 13.82 1.34 -1.78
N PHE A 62 13.22 0.84 -2.87
CA PHE A 62 13.44 -0.53 -3.31
C PHE A 62 14.88 -0.79 -3.75
N ARG A 63 15.54 0.15 -4.43
CA ARG A 63 16.96 0.07 -4.75
C ARG A 63 17.82 0.00 -3.50
N SER A 64 17.51 0.81 -2.50
CA SER A 64 18.23 0.82 -1.22
C SER A 64 18.09 -0.50 -0.44
N LEU A 65 17.02 -1.25 -0.70
CA LEU A 65 16.78 -2.60 -0.17
C LEU A 65 17.46 -3.70 -1.01
N GLY A 66 18.18 -3.33 -2.09
CA GLY A 66 18.93 -4.27 -2.92
C GLY A 66 18.17 -4.83 -4.12
N CYS A 67 16.96 -4.34 -4.41
CA CYS A 67 16.22 -4.74 -5.59
C CYS A 67 16.82 -4.16 -6.88
N GLU A 68 16.70 -4.89 -7.98
CA GLU A 68 16.82 -4.35 -9.32
C GLU A 68 15.46 -3.75 -9.71
N VAL A 69 15.40 -2.43 -9.94
CA VAL A 69 14.15 -1.71 -10.14
C VAL A 69 14.04 -1.21 -11.57
N ILE A 70 12.95 -1.59 -12.23
CA ILE A 70 12.48 -1.06 -13.51
C ILE A 70 11.35 -0.09 -13.20
N GLU A 71 11.48 1.15 -13.64
CA GLU A 71 10.51 2.19 -13.37
C GLU A 71 9.52 2.32 -14.52
N LEU A 72 8.22 2.39 -14.18
CA LEU A 72 7.14 2.81 -15.06
C LEU A 72 6.46 4.03 -14.45
N TYR A 73 6.37 5.10 -15.24
CA TYR A 73 5.61 6.30 -14.90
C TYR A 73 5.89 6.86 -13.50
N CYS A 74 7.18 6.80 -13.08
CA CYS A 74 7.62 7.26 -11.76
C CYS A 74 7.91 8.77 -11.69
N GLU A 75 7.90 9.49 -12.82
CA GLU A 75 7.93 10.95 -12.83
C GLU A 75 6.55 11.50 -12.46
N SER A 76 6.48 12.26 -11.36
CA SER A 76 5.20 12.78 -10.86
C SER A 76 4.64 13.86 -11.78
N ASP A 77 3.42 13.64 -12.32
CA ASP A 77 2.67 14.58 -13.16
C ASP A 77 1.21 14.60 -12.76
N PRO A 78 0.65 15.76 -12.32
CA PRO A 78 -0.74 15.86 -11.87
C PRO A 78 -1.78 15.63 -12.98
N ASN A 79 -1.37 15.54 -14.24
CA ASN A 79 -2.27 15.24 -15.36
C ASN A 79 -2.40 13.73 -15.63
N PHE A 80 -1.56 12.88 -15.01
CA PHE A 80 -1.57 11.41 -15.19
C PHE A 80 -1.62 10.99 -16.66
N PRO A 81 -0.61 11.34 -17.49
CA PRO A 81 -0.70 11.25 -18.95
C PRO A 81 -0.73 9.83 -19.51
N HIS A 82 -0.38 8.80 -18.72
CA HIS A 82 -0.30 7.43 -19.21
C HIS A 82 -1.55 6.64 -18.90
N HIS A 83 -1.90 6.53 -17.61
CA HIS A 83 -3.13 5.89 -17.16
C HIS A 83 -3.59 6.51 -15.82
N HIS A 84 -4.84 6.29 -15.46
CA HIS A 84 -5.31 6.69 -14.13
C HIS A 84 -4.60 5.87 -13.05
N PRO A 85 -3.99 6.49 -12.03
CA PRO A 85 -3.22 5.78 -11.00
C PRO A 85 -4.14 5.08 -9.99
N ASP A 86 -4.80 4.03 -10.45
CA ASP A 86 -5.70 3.18 -9.67
C ASP A 86 -5.41 1.70 -9.93
N PRO A 87 -4.59 1.05 -9.09
CA PRO A 87 -4.12 -0.32 -9.32
C PRO A 87 -5.18 -1.40 -9.04
N VAL A 88 -6.37 -1.04 -8.54
CA VAL A 88 -7.50 -1.98 -8.41
C VAL A 88 -8.26 -2.17 -9.71
N ASN A 89 -8.08 -1.29 -10.70
CA ASN A 89 -8.65 -1.45 -12.03
C ASN A 89 -7.66 -2.19 -12.94
N PRO A 90 -8.01 -3.40 -13.47
CA PRO A 90 -7.14 -4.16 -14.37
C PRO A 90 -6.68 -3.39 -15.62
N ASP A 91 -7.50 -2.49 -16.14
CA ASP A 91 -7.15 -1.71 -17.33
C ASP A 91 -5.93 -0.79 -17.08
N ASN A 92 -5.73 -0.35 -15.86
CA ASN A 92 -4.59 0.48 -15.46
C ASN A 92 -3.33 -0.35 -15.17
N MET A 93 -3.43 -1.68 -15.14
CA MET A 93 -2.32 -2.59 -14.84
C MET A 93 -1.69 -3.22 -16.09
N VAL A 94 -2.23 -2.93 -17.28
CA VAL A 94 -1.81 -3.56 -18.55
C VAL A 94 -0.33 -3.33 -18.83
N ASP A 95 0.14 -2.10 -18.70
CA ASP A 95 1.55 -1.76 -18.96
C ASP A 95 2.48 -2.39 -17.92
N LEU A 96 2.06 -2.43 -16.65
CA LEU A 96 2.82 -3.10 -15.60
C LEU A 96 2.94 -4.61 -15.88
N ILE A 97 1.84 -5.27 -16.24
CA ILE A 97 1.83 -6.71 -16.58
C ILE A 97 2.78 -6.97 -17.75
N LYS A 98 2.69 -6.17 -18.80
CA LYS A 98 3.55 -6.28 -19.97
C LYS A 98 5.02 -6.09 -19.61
N ALA A 99 5.36 -5.09 -18.82
CA ALA A 99 6.73 -4.82 -18.39
C ALA A 99 7.30 -5.95 -17.51
N VAL A 100 6.49 -6.53 -16.59
CA VAL A 100 6.90 -7.70 -15.80
C VAL A 100 7.32 -8.85 -16.71
N GLN A 101 6.53 -9.15 -17.73
CA GLN A 101 6.80 -10.25 -18.67
C GLN A 101 8.01 -9.94 -19.57
N GLU A 102 8.09 -8.76 -20.17
CA GLU A 102 9.17 -8.35 -21.07
C GLU A 102 10.52 -8.33 -20.36
N HIS A 103 10.55 -7.85 -19.13
CA HIS A 103 11.79 -7.77 -18.35
C HIS A 103 12.07 -9.02 -17.53
N GLN A 104 11.19 -10.03 -17.56
CA GLN A 104 11.28 -11.24 -16.73
C GLN A 104 11.48 -10.85 -15.25
N ALA A 105 10.68 -9.92 -14.77
CA ALA A 105 10.74 -9.48 -13.39
C ALA A 105 10.11 -10.51 -12.44
N ASP A 106 10.57 -10.54 -11.19
CA ASP A 106 10.02 -11.43 -10.16
C ASP A 106 8.60 -11.01 -9.77
N LEU A 107 8.33 -9.70 -9.80
CA LEU A 107 7.00 -9.13 -9.52
C LEU A 107 6.88 -7.70 -10.06
N GLY A 108 5.64 -7.25 -10.19
CA GLY A 108 5.26 -5.87 -10.47
C GLY A 108 4.48 -5.25 -9.32
N LEU A 109 4.70 -3.98 -9.06
CA LEU A 109 4.04 -3.19 -8.02
C LEU A 109 3.42 -1.95 -8.67
N GLY A 110 2.09 -1.89 -8.70
CA GLY A 110 1.32 -0.70 -9.09
C GLY A 110 0.92 0.08 -7.85
N ILE A 111 1.22 1.37 -7.81
CA ILE A 111 0.95 2.24 -6.66
C ILE A 111 0.02 3.36 -7.12
N ASP A 112 -0.97 3.70 -6.31
CA ASP A 112 -1.93 4.74 -6.68
C ASP A 112 -1.40 6.17 -6.50
N GLY A 113 -2.22 7.15 -6.84
CA GLY A 113 -1.80 8.55 -6.99
C GLY A 113 -1.22 9.19 -5.73
N ASP A 114 -1.71 8.85 -4.55
CA ASP A 114 -1.23 9.35 -3.26
C ASP A 114 -0.46 8.29 -2.44
N GLY A 115 -0.32 7.07 -3.00
CA GLY A 115 0.55 6.02 -2.48
C GLY A 115 -0.05 5.20 -1.35
N ASP A 116 -1.38 5.17 -1.18
CA ASP A 116 -2.04 4.42 -0.11
C ASP A 116 -2.62 3.06 -0.58
N ARG A 117 -2.68 2.80 -1.89
CA ARG A 117 -3.13 1.54 -2.49
C ARG A 117 -2.04 0.86 -3.31
N LEU A 118 -2.00 -0.47 -3.24
CA LEU A 118 -1.02 -1.31 -3.89
C LEU A 118 -1.70 -2.39 -4.73
N GLY A 119 -1.35 -2.48 -6.01
CA GLY A 119 -1.60 -3.63 -6.87
C GLY A 119 -0.33 -4.44 -7.05
N VAL A 120 -0.47 -5.75 -7.07
CA VAL A 120 0.66 -6.68 -7.22
C VAL A 120 0.45 -7.58 -8.44
N VAL A 121 1.50 -7.77 -9.23
CA VAL A 121 1.55 -8.68 -10.38
C VAL A 121 2.65 -9.69 -10.15
N ASP A 122 2.34 -10.99 -10.32
CA ASP A 122 3.33 -12.05 -10.23
C ASP A 122 4.24 -12.12 -11.47
N SER A 123 5.28 -12.96 -11.43
CA SER A 123 6.22 -13.14 -12.54
C SER A 123 5.60 -13.71 -13.82
N SER A 124 4.39 -14.25 -13.74
CA SER A 124 3.63 -14.78 -14.89
C SER A 124 2.70 -13.71 -15.50
N GLY A 125 2.58 -12.54 -14.88
CA GLY A 125 1.68 -11.47 -15.29
C GLY A 125 0.28 -11.55 -14.69
N ASN A 126 0.05 -12.38 -13.67
CA ASN A 126 -1.24 -12.45 -13.00
C ASN A 126 -1.34 -11.40 -11.90
N MET A 127 -2.46 -10.69 -11.85
CA MET A 127 -2.77 -9.80 -10.73
C MET A 127 -3.06 -10.61 -9.47
N ILE A 128 -2.43 -10.23 -8.37
CA ILE A 128 -2.72 -10.75 -7.04
C ILE A 128 -3.66 -9.78 -6.34
N TRP A 129 -4.91 -10.18 -6.16
CA TRP A 129 -5.91 -9.34 -5.51
C TRP A 129 -5.60 -9.11 -4.04
N GLY A 130 -6.07 -7.98 -3.51
CA GLY A 130 -5.75 -7.53 -2.16
C GLY A 130 -6.07 -8.56 -1.07
N ASP A 131 -7.17 -9.28 -1.17
CA ASP A 131 -7.56 -10.34 -0.25
C ASP A 131 -6.62 -11.56 -0.31
N LEU A 132 -6.13 -11.92 -1.51
CA LEU A 132 -5.10 -12.96 -1.66
C LEU A 132 -3.76 -12.50 -1.09
N LEU A 133 -3.42 -11.22 -1.26
CA LEU A 133 -2.23 -10.63 -0.65
C LEU A 133 -2.34 -10.64 0.88
N MET A 134 -3.51 -10.34 1.42
CA MET A 134 -3.78 -10.46 2.86
C MET A 134 -3.60 -11.89 3.38
N ILE A 135 -3.92 -12.92 2.59
CA ILE A 135 -3.66 -14.32 2.96
C ILE A 135 -2.17 -14.56 3.17
N LEU A 136 -1.32 -14.04 2.28
CA LEU A 136 0.15 -14.17 2.43
C LEU A 136 0.64 -13.50 3.71
N PHE A 137 0.15 -12.32 4.04
CA PHE A 137 0.50 -11.63 5.28
C PHE A 137 0.01 -12.39 6.51
N TRP A 138 -1.23 -12.89 6.51
CA TRP A 138 -1.74 -13.65 7.66
C TRP A 138 -1.00 -14.97 7.89
N ARG A 139 -0.50 -15.64 6.84
CA ARG A 139 0.36 -16.83 6.98
C ARG A 139 1.66 -16.55 7.72
N ASP A 140 2.19 -15.33 7.61
CA ASP A 140 3.39 -14.90 8.33
C ASP A 140 3.06 -14.34 9.73
N ILE A 141 1.96 -13.60 9.86
CA ILE A 141 1.61 -12.86 11.07
C ILE A 141 1.01 -13.77 12.14
N LEU A 142 0.02 -14.60 11.81
CA LEU A 142 -0.71 -15.43 12.79
C LEU A 142 0.19 -16.38 13.58
N PRO A 143 1.19 -17.06 13.00
CA PRO A 143 2.11 -17.89 13.81
C PRO A 143 2.90 -17.12 14.86
N ARG A 144 3.12 -15.82 14.64
CA ARG A 144 3.84 -14.95 15.58
C ARG A 144 2.91 -14.26 16.59
N TYR A 145 1.64 -14.08 16.22
CA TYR A 145 0.64 -13.37 16.99
C TYR A 145 -0.72 -14.10 16.95
N PRO A 146 -0.81 -15.32 17.53
CA PRO A 146 -1.97 -16.20 17.38
C PRO A 146 -3.26 -15.64 17.99
N ASP A 147 -3.16 -14.74 18.97
CA ASP A 147 -4.31 -14.12 19.62
C ASP A 147 -4.79 -12.82 18.96
N SER A 148 -4.13 -12.40 17.85
CA SER A 148 -4.53 -11.17 17.18
C SER A 148 -5.88 -11.34 16.48
N PRO A 149 -6.86 -10.46 16.75
CA PRO A 149 -8.09 -10.42 15.95
C PRO A 149 -7.78 -10.14 14.48
N CYS A 150 -8.41 -10.92 13.58
CA CYS A 150 -8.20 -10.82 12.14
C CYS A 150 -9.35 -10.03 11.51
N ILE A 151 -9.24 -8.71 11.45
CA ILE A 151 -10.28 -7.89 10.82
C ILE A 151 -10.27 -8.17 9.32
N VAL A 152 -11.45 -8.50 8.77
CA VAL A 152 -11.69 -8.73 7.35
C VAL A 152 -12.76 -7.75 6.89
N GLU A 153 -12.44 -6.97 5.88
CA GLU A 153 -13.37 -6.03 5.26
C GLU A 153 -14.45 -6.80 4.47
N VAL A 154 -15.69 -6.29 4.51
CA VAL A 154 -16.88 -7.01 3.99
C VAL A 154 -16.81 -7.34 2.48
N LYS A 155 -15.95 -6.68 1.69
CA LYS A 155 -15.75 -6.96 0.24
C LYS A 155 -14.78 -8.12 -0.02
N CYS A 156 -13.98 -8.53 0.97
CA CYS A 156 -13.01 -9.60 0.82
C CYS A 156 -13.68 -10.95 0.52
N SER A 157 -12.97 -11.81 -0.18
CA SER A 157 -13.47 -13.14 -0.54
C SER A 157 -13.57 -14.08 0.66
N GLN A 158 -14.41 -15.13 0.53
CA GLN A 158 -14.51 -16.20 1.50
C GLN A 158 -13.16 -16.92 1.68
N SER A 159 -12.31 -16.98 0.66
CA SER A 159 -10.99 -17.60 0.72
C SER A 159 -10.08 -17.02 1.80
N LEU A 160 -10.16 -15.70 2.03
CA LEU A 160 -9.41 -15.06 3.12
C LEU A 160 -9.92 -15.51 4.49
N ILE A 161 -11.23 -15.58 4.67
CA ILE A 161 -11.85 -16.03 5.92
C ILE A 161 -11.47 -17.49 6.22
N ASP A 162 -11.60 -18.35 5.22
CA ASP A 162 -11.29 -19.78 5.34
C ASP A 162 -9.80 -20.02 5.70
N GLU A 163 -8.90 -19.26 5.07
CA GLU A 163 -7.47 -19.38 5.37
C GLU A 163 -7.13 -18.88 6.78
N ILE A 164 -7.73 -17.79 7.24
CA ILE A 164 -7.57 -17.29 8.62
C ILE A 164 -8.02 -18.37 9.62
N VAL A 165 -9.19 -18.97 9.40
CA VAL A 165 -9.70 -20.06 10.26
C VAL A 165 -8.78 -21.26 10.25
N LYS A 166 -8.30 -21.68 9.08
CA LYS A 166 -7.34 -22.79 8.92
C LYS A 166 -6.03 -22.54 9.66
N LEU A 167 -5.58 -21.29 9.74
CA LEU A 167 -4.39 -20.87 10.49
C LEU A 167 -4.65 -20.75 12.00
N GLY A 168 -5.89 -21.02 12.48
CA GLY A 168 -6.28 -20.91 13.88
C GLY A 168 -6.70 -19.50 14.31
N GLY A 169 -6.78 -18.54 13.37
CA GLY A 169 -7.21 -17.18 13.65
C GLY A 169 -8.74 -17.05 13.77
N GLN A 170 -9.18 -15.90 14.28
CA GLN A 170 -10.61 -15.57 14.45
C GLN A 170 -10.95 -14.38 13.53
N PRO A 171 -11.62 -14.62 12.37
CA PRO A 171 -12.00 -13.56 11.47
C PRO A 171 -13.11 -12.68 12.08
N LEU A 172 -12.90 -11.37 12.05
CA LEU A 172 -13.87 -10.36 12.46
C LEU A 172 -14.28 -9.55 11.22
N ILE A 173 -15.44 -9.87 10.66
CA ILE A 173 -15.96 -9.14 9.49
C ILE A 173 -16.39 -7.74 9.92
N TYR A 174 -15.91 -6.74 9.20
CA TYR A 174 -16.19 -5.35 9.51
C TYR A 174 -16.49 -4.54 8.27
N LYS A 175 -17.09 -3.36 8.47
CA LYS A 175 -17.46 -2.45 7.39
C LYS A 175 -16.24 -1.77 6.78
N THR A 176 -16.34 -1.44 5.49
CA THR A 176 -15.36 -0.68 4.71
C THR A 176 -15.12 0.72 5.29
N GLY A 177 -13.91 1.23 5.15
CA GLY A 177 -13.51 2.58 5.48
C GLY A 177 -12.32 2.62 6.43
N HIS A 178 -11.17 3.08 5.94
CA HIS A 178 -9.90 2.99 6.67
C HIS A 178 -9.96 3.65 8.05
N SER A 179 -10.65 4.76 8.21
CA SER A 179 -10.81 5.42 9.51
C SER A 179 -11.60 4.57 10.51
N LEU A 180 -12.63 3.85 10.02
CA LEU A 180 -13.47 2.97 10.83
C LEU A 180 -12.70 1.71 11.21
N ILE A 181 -11.97 1.14 10.26
CA ILE A 181 -11.11 -0.03 10.46
C ILE A 181 -9.99 0.29 11.46
N LYS A 182 -9.30 1.42 11.31
CA LYS A 182 -8.28 1.87 12.28
C LYS A 182 -8.84 2.07 13.69
N ALA A 183 -10.05 2.60 13.81
CA ALA A 183 -10.71 2.71 15.11
C ALA A 183 -11.00 1.32 15.71
N LYS A 184 -11.48 0.37 14.88
CA LYS A 184 -11.75 -1.00 15.29
C LYS A 184 -10.48 -1.76 15.67
N MET A 185 -9.39 -1.57 14.95
CA MET A 185 -8.09 -2.14 15.32
C MET A 185 -7.66 -1.73 16.73
N LYS A 186 -7.78 -0.43 17.06
CA LYS A 186 -7.47 0.06 18.40
C LYS A 186 -8.41 -0.51 19.48
N GLU A 187 -9.70 -0.65 19.15
CA GLU A 187 -10.70 -1.19 20.08
C GLU A 187 -10.42 -2.66 20.43
N CYS A 188 -10.10 -3.49 19.44
CA CYS A 188 -9.93 -4.94 19.64
C CYS A 188 -8.48 -5.41 19.72
N GLY A 189 -7.49 -4.52 19.57
CA GLY A 189 -6.07 -4.88 19.63
C GLY A 189 -5.54 -5.58 18.37
N ALA A 190 -6.24 -5.48 17.25
CA ALA A 190 -5.75 -6.06 15.98
C ALA A 190 -4.48 -5.36 15.52
N ILE A 191 -3.47 -6.16 15.13
CA ILE A 191 -2.15 -5.67 14.70
C ILE A 191 -2.05 -5.46 13.19
N PHE A 192 -2.90 -6.14 12.42
CA PHE A 192 -2.92 -6.09 10.97
C PHE A 192 -4.33 -6.20 10.41
N THR A 193 -4.57 -5.50 9.33
CA THR A 193 -5.73 -5.63 8.44
C THR A 193 -5.40 -4.97 7.10
N GLY A 194 -6.21 -5.22 6.09
CA GLY A 194 -6.19 -4.56 4.81
C GLY A 194 -7.60 -4.17 4.37
N GLU A 195 -7.68 -3.31 3.40
CA GLU A 195 -8.91 -2.89 2.73
C GLU A 195 -8.81 -3.19 1.23
N MET A 196 -9.91 -3.68 0.64
CA MET A 196 -10.04 -3.97 -0.80
C MET A 196 -10.51 -2.73 -1.56
#